data_55930727c7dc3e8d18f31562edc2a448
#
_entry.id   55930727c7dc3e8d18f31562edc2a448
#
_cell.length_a   1.000
_cell.length_b   1.000
_cell.length_c   1.000
_cell.angle_alpha   90.00
_cell.angle_beta   90.00
_cell.angle_gamma   90.00
#
_symmetry.space_group_name_H-M   'P 1'
#
loop_
_entity.id
_entity.type
_entity.pdbx_description
1 polymer ?
#
loop_
_entity_poly.entity_id
_entity_poly.type
_entity_poly.pdbx_seq_one_letter_code
_entity_poly.pdbx_strand_id
1 'polypeptide(L)'
;MKKIAFLWMGVLTLVCCVSSQGIKDISSIEALELLKEPNTYLIDVRSIAEYVFVGHPAMAHNIPLSFWDEKKQDFVTNEAFIEDVKSRFKMDDRLIFICRSGGRSLRAARMVQQAGFGLVFNIQLGFEGDKDERGYRIVNGWKNSLDYTYELDEKLLYHK
;
A
#
# COMPACT_ATOMS: atom_id res chain seq x y z
N MET A 1 -53.95 -38.79 21.79
CA MET A 1 -52.52 -38.83 21.46
C MET A 1 -52.24 -37.69 20.49
N LYS A 2 -51.67 -36.58 20.96
CA LYS A 2 -51.35 -35.38 20.13
C LYS A 2 -49.90 -35.50 19.67
N LYS A 3 -49.69 -35.57 18.35
CA LYS A 3 -48.35 -35.58 17.74
C LYS A 3 -47.84 -34.12 17.64
N ILE A 4 -46.80 -33.82 18.38
CA ILE A 4 -46.07 -32.54 18.26
C ILE A 4 -45.05 -32.66 17.13
N ALA A 5 -45.27 -31.89 16.07
CA ALA A 5 -44.30 -31.80 14.96
C ALA A 5 -43.25 -30.74 15.35
N PHE A 6 -41.99 -31.17 15.49
CA PHE A 6 -40.86 -30.29 15.67
C PHE A 6 -40.44 -29.74 14.29
N LEU A 7 -40.64 -28.42 14.10
CA LEU A 7 -40.19 -27.73 12.90
C LEU A 7 -38.72 -27.35 13.11
N TRP A 8 -37.83 -28.02 12.42
CA TRP A 8 -36.41 -27.70 12.37
C TRP A 8 -36.19 -26.50 11.42
N MET A 9 -35.96 -25.31 11.98
CA MET A 9 -35.61 -24.10 11.23
C MET A 9 -34.10 -24.12 10.99
N GLY A 10 -33.67 -24.60 9.82
CA GLY A 10 -32.29 -24.58 9.41
C GLY A 10 -31.84 -23.16 9.15
N VAL A 11 -30.92 -22.65 9.99
CA VAL A 11 -30.22 -21.37 9.77
C VAL A 11 -29.21 -21.61 8.65
N LEU A 12 -29.51 -21.12 7.45
CA LEU A 12 -28.60 -21.11 6.32
C LEU A 12 -27.59 -19.98 6.55
N THR A 13 -26.42 -20.29 7.14
CA THR A 13 -25.31 -19.34 7.22
C THR A 13 -24.72 -19.17 5.83
N LEU A 14 -25.00 -18.02 5.21
CA LEU A 14 -24.39 -17.59 3.97
C LEU A 14 -22.89 -17.27 4.27
N VAL A 15 -22.03 -18.25 4.04
CA VAL A 15 -20.58 -18.02 4.07
C VAL A 15 -20.25 -17.18 2.83
N CYS A 16 -20.08 -15.87 3.03
CA CYS A 16 -19.56 -14.97 2.00
C CYS A 16 -18.10 -15.35 1.74
N CYS A 17 -17.84 -16.17 0.72
CA CYS A 17 -16.50 -16.40 0.22
C CYS A 17 -15.99 -15.08 -0.37
N VAL A 18 -15.25 -14.32 0.43
CA VAL A 18 -14.41 -13.23 -0.10
C VAL A 18 -13.32 -13.90 -0.94
N SER A 19 -13.50 -13.94 -2.25
CA SER A 19 -12.44 -14.36 -3.16
C SER A 19 -11.28 -13.38 -2.98
N SER A 20 -10.16 -13.86 -2.45
CA SER A 20 -8.90 -13.13 -2.40
C SER A 20 -8.43 -12.90 -3.84
N GLN A 21 -8.88 -11.83 -4.46
CA GLN A 21 -8.29 -11.36 -5.70
C GLN A 21 -6.85 -10.94 -5.35
N GLY A 22 -5.88 -11.39 -6.17
CA GLY A 22 -4.48 -10.99 -5.99
C GLY A 22 -4.33 -9.46 -6.03
N ILE A 23 -3.26 -8.94 -5.43
CA ILE A 23 -2.94 -7.51 -5.53
C ILE A 23 -2.83 -7.13 -7.01
N LYS A 24 -3.54 -6.07 -7.41
CA LYS A 24 -3.47 -5.55 -8.78
C LYS A 24 -2.24 -4.64 -8.91
N ASP A 25 -1.33 -5.03 -9.79
CA ASP A 25 -0.23 -4.16 -10.22
C ASP A 25 -0.75 -3.13 -11.22
N ILE A 26 -0.37 -1.87 -11.03
CA ILE A 26 -0.72 -0.73 -11.88
C ILE A 26 0.51 0.11 -12.21
N SER A 27 0.45 0.86 -13.29
CA SER A 27 1.46 1.87 -13.65
C SER A 27 1.31 3.14 -12.80
N SER A 28 2.32 4.01 -12.81
CA SER A 28 2.26 5.33 -12.17
C SER A 28 1.15 6.21 -12.75
N ILE A 29 0.89 6.10 -14.07
CA ILE A 29 -0.16 6.86 -14.76
C ILE A 29 -1.55 6.38 -14.33
N GLU A 30 -1.78 5.06 -14.29
CA GLU A 30 -3.04 4.50 -13.78
C GLU A 30 -3.27 4.87 -12.31
N ALA A 31 -2.20 4.88 -11.49
CA ALA A 31 -2.29 5.31 -10.11
C ALA A 31 -2.69 6.78 -9.99
N LEU A 32 -2.12 7.68 -10.81
CA LEU A 32 -2.49 9.09 -10.84
C LEU A 32 -3.96 9.29 -11.22
N GLU A 33 -4.49 8.51 -12.15
CA GLU A 33 -5.92 8.57 -12.50
C GLU A 33 -6.80 8.06 -11.34
N LEU A 34 -6.43 6.97 -10.69
CA LEU A 34 -7.17 6.45 -9.53
C LEU A 34 -7.17 7.42 -8.34
N LEU A 35 -6.09 8.20 -8.15
CA LEU A 35 -6.00 9.20 -7.09
C LEU A 35 -6.96 10.39 -7.24
N LYS A 36 -7.63 10.53 -8.38
CA LYS A 36 -8.72 11.50 -8.58
C LYS A 36 -10.04 11.03 -7.96
N GLU A 37 -10.17 9.73 -7.72
CA GLU A 37 -11.35 9.15 -7.09
C GLU A 37 -11.37 9.42 -5.58
N PRO A 38 -12.55 9.66 -5.00
CA PRO A 38 -12.66 9.89 -3.56
C PRO A 38 -12.16 8.69 -2.74
N ASN A 39 -11.68 8.94 -1.53
CA ASN A 39 -11.19 7.92 -0.61
C ASN A 39 -10.09 7.03 -1.22
N THR A 40 -9.24 7.63 -2.05
CA THR A 40 -8.09 6.97 -2.68
C THR A 40 -6.81 7.64 -2.21
N TYR A 41 -5.88 6.85 -1.70
CA TYR A 41 -4.66 7.35 -1.07
C TYR A 41 -3.42 6.64 -1.61
N LEU A 42 -2.34 7.40 -1.79
CA LEU A 42 -1.02 6.89 -2.15
C LEU A 42 -0.17 6.75 -0.89
N ILE A 43 0.41 5.57 -0.67
CA ILE A 43 1.22 5.25 0.49
C ILE A 43 2.62 4.89 0.04
N ASP A 44 3.59 5.74 0.40
CA ASP A 44 5.00 5.49 0.14
C ASP A 44 5.61 4.73 1.32
N VAL A 45 5.97 3.48 1.06
CA VAL A 45 6.52 2.57 2.09
C VAL A 45 8.04 2.59 2.16
N ARG A 46 8.69 3.56 1.49
CA ARG A 46 10.13 3.77 1.60
C ARG A 46 10.49 4.33 2.98
N SER A 47 11.78 4.28 3.31
CA SER A 47 12.28 4.95 4.51
C SER A 47 12.04 6.46 4.43
N ILE A 48 11.99 7.12 5.60
CA ILE A 48 11.88 8.58 5.68
C ILE A 48 13.02 9.24 4.88
N ALA A 49 14.24 8.71 4.99
CA ALA A 49 15.39 9.24 4.25
C ALA A 49 15.21 9.14 2.72
N GLU A 50 14.69 8.02 2.20
CA GLU A 50 14.37 7.91 0.77
C GLU A 50 13.27 8.91 0.37
N TYR A 51 12.23 9.06 1.17
CA TYR A 51 11.12 9.98 0.92
C TYR A 51 11.62 11.44 0.85
N VAL A 52 12.44 11.87 1.82
CA VAL A 52 12.94 13.24 1.93
C VAL A 52 14.01 13.55 0.89
N PHE A 53 15.03 12.67 0.74
CA PHE A 53 16.22 12.99 -0.05
C PHE A 53 16.15 12.56 -1.51
N VAL A 54 15.33 11.58 -1.85
CA VAL A 54 15.14 11.16 -3.25
C VAL A 54 13.95 11.85 -3.90
N GLY A 55 13.09 12.49 -3.08
CA GLY A 55 11.82 13.09 -3.48
C GLY A 55 10.67 12.08 -3.46
N HIS A 56 9.44 12.57 -3.59
CA HIS A 56 8.22 11.77 -3.49
C HIS A 56 7.06 12.41 -4.27
N PRO A 57 6.00 11.65 -4.62
CA PRO A 57 4.75 12.24 -5.11
C PRO A 57 4.14 13.16 -4.04
N ALA A 58 3.73 14.38 -4.40
CA ALA A 58 3.30 15.42 -3.45
C ALA A 58 2.14 14.99 -2.52
N MET A 59 1.29 14.04 -2.97
CA MET A 59 0.15 13.53 -2.21
C MET A 59 0.44 12.22 -1.44
N ALA A 60 1.67 11.72 -1.46
CA ALA A 60 1.98 10.41 -0.88
C ALA A 60 2.14 10.49 0.64
N HIS A 61 1.38 9.67 1.37
CA HIS A 61 1.59 9.43 2.80
C HIS A 61 2.81 8.54 3.00
N ASN A 62 3.81 9.00 3.73
CA ASN A 62 4.93 8.15 4.07
C ASN A 62 4.58 7.26 5.27
N ILE A 63 4.61 5.94 5.09
CA ILE A 63 4.51 4.94 6.16
C ILE A 63 5.55 3.87 5.87
N PRO A 64 6.74 3.96 6.48
CA PRO A 64 7.83 3.03 6.20
C PRO A 64 7.50 1.59 6.53
N LEU A 65 7.72 0.67 5.56
CA LEU A 65 7.60 -0.77 5.81
C LEU A 65 8.75 -1.29 6.69
N SER A 66 9.88 -0.60 6.68
CA SER A 66 11.08 -0.97 7.45
C SER A 66 11.90 0.24 7.82
N PHE A 67 12.65 0.13 8.91
CA PHE A 67 13.58 1.13 9.41
C PHE A 67 15.00 0.59 9.38
N TRP A 68 15.99 1.48 9.19
CA TRP A 68 17.39 1.15 9.38
C TRP A 68 17.69 0.93 10.87
N ASP A 69 18.27 -0.19 11.22
CA ASP A 69 18.74 -0.51 12.57
C ASP A 69 20.28 -0.41 12.58
N GLU A 70 20.80 0.59 13.29
CA GLU A 70 22.24 0.83 13.35
C GLU A 70 23.01 -0.30 14.03
N LYS A 71 22.39 -1.00 14.98
CA LYS A 71 23.05 -2.12 15.69
C LYS A 71 23.16 -3.35 14.81
N LYS A 72 22.12 -3.62 14.04
CA LYS A 72 22.08 -4.77 13.12
C LYS A 72 22.75 -4.46 11.77
N GLN A 73 22.99 -3.17 11.47
CA GLN A 73 23.47 -2.70 10.16
C GLN A 73 22.59 -3.21 9.01
N ASP A 74 21.27 -3.27 9.25
CA ASP A 74 20.28 -3.81 8.32
C ASP A 74 18.90 -3.15 8.50
N PHE A 75 18.03 -3.36 7.52
CA PHE A 75 16.63 -2.93 7.61
C PHE A 75 15.80 -3.93 8.41
N VAL A 76 15.14 -3.44 9.46
CA VAL A 76 14.18 -4.20 10.25
C VAL A 76 12.76 -3.81 9.87
N THR A 77 11.87 -4.79 9.83
CA THR A 77 10.44 -4.56 9.52
C THR A 77 9.83 -3.62 10.58
N ASN A 78 8.99 -2.69 10.13
CA ASN A 78 8.13 -1.90 11.02
C ASN A 78 7.00 -2.80 11.55
N GLU A 79 7.11 -3.23 12.79
CA GLU A 79 6.10 -4.12 13.41
C GLU A 79 4.75 -3.41 13.59
N ALA A 80 4.75 -2.07 13.72
CA ALA A 80 3.54 -1.27 13.82
C ALA A 80 2.90 -0.95 12.46
N PHE A 81 3.48 -1.37 11.32
CA PHE A 81 3.06 -0.97 9.98
C PHE A 81 1.55 -1.11 9.73
N ILE A 82 0.96 -2.22 10.12
CA ILE A 82 -0.48 -2.46 9.92
C ILE A 82 -1.33 -1.55 10.80
N GLU A 83 -0.92 -1.33 12.05
CA GLU A 83 -1.64 -0.43 12.96
C GLU A 83 -1.50 1.04 12.51
N ASP A 84 -0.34 1.44 11.99
CA ASP A 84 -0.12 2.76 11.39
C ASP A 84 -1.05 3.00 10.19
N VAL A 85 -1.23 1.99 9.32
CA VAL A 85 -2.17 2.07 8.19
C VAL A 85 -3.61 2.15 8.70
N LYS A 86 -4.03 1.29 9.63
CA LYS A 86 -5.39 1.27 10.19
C LYS A 86 -5.75 2.57 10.94
N SER A 87 -4.77 3.22 11.54
CA SER A 87 -5.00 4.48 12.26
C SER A 87 -5.29 5.68 11.32
N ARG A 88 -4.85 5.58 10.06
CA ARG A 88 -4.97 6.66 9.07
C ARG A 88 -6.05 6.45 8.02
N PHE A 89 -6.39 5.19 7.73
CA PHE A 89 -7.28 4.83 6.62
C PHE A 89 -8.38 3.86 7.06
N LYS A 90 -9.53 3.95 6.38
CA LYS A 90 -10.67 3.06 6.58
C LYS A 90 -10.54 1.81 5.72
N MET A 91 -11.21 0.72 6.13
CA MET A 91 -11.16 -0.57 5.44
C MET A 91 -11.73 -0.55 4.02
N ASP A 92 -12.58 0.42 3.71
CA ASP A 92 -13.21 0.66 2.41
C ASP A 92 -12.47 1.69 1.56
N ASP A 93 -11.42 2.32 2.09
CA ASP A 93 -10.56 3.20 1.31
C ASP A 93 -9.77 2.41 0.27
N ARG A 94 -9.47 3.07 -0.84
CA ARG A 94 -8.60 2.54 -1.89
C ARG A 94 -7.15 2.93 -1.60
N LEU A 95 -6.30 1.95 -1.36
CA LEU A 95 -4.90 2.15 -0.98
C LEU A 95 -3.96 1.73 -2.10
N ILE A 96 -3.15 2.65 -2.57
CA ILE A 96 -2.14 2.44 -3.62
C ILE A 96 -0.77 2.52 -2.97
N PHE A 97 0.03 1.48 -3.10
CA PHE A 97 1.35 1.39 -2.49
C PHE A 97 2.46 1.65 -3.48
N ILE A 98 3.42 2.47 -3.09
CA ILE A 98 4.63 2.77 -3.86
C ILE A 98 5.88 2.53 -3.01
N CYS A 99 6.94 2.04 -3.63
CA CYS A 99 8.29 2.02 -3.06
C CYS A 99 9.30 2.38 -4.14
N ARG A 100 10.57 2.01 -3.99
CA ARG A 100 11.59 2.32 -4.99
C ARG A 100 11.31 1.69 -6.36
N SER A 101 10.98 0.38 -6.40
CA SER A 101 10.88 -0.44 -7.62
C SER A 101 9.79 -1.52 -7.57
N GLY A 102 8.76 -1.36 -6.77
CA GLY A 102 7.59 -2.23 -6.73
C GLY A 102 7.62 -3.38 -5.70
N GLY A 103 8.78 -3.90 -5.32
CA GLY A 103 8.86 -5.12 -4.48
C GLY A 103 8.41 -4.92 -3.03
N ARG A 104 8.90 -3.88 -2.34
CA ARG A 104 8.49 -3.55 -0.97
C ARG A 104 7.00 -3.18 -0.90
N SER A 105 6.52 -2.40 -1.87
CA SER A 105 5.13 -1.97 -1.96
C SER A 105 4.18 -3.15 -2.23
N LEU A 106 4.58 -4.13 -3.05
CA LEU A 106 3.81 -5.36 -3.24
C LEU A 106 3.70 -6.17 -1.93
N ARG A 107 4.80 -6.26 -1.16
CA ARG A 107 4.78 -6.91 0.16
C ARG A 107 3.84 -6.17 1.13
N ALA A 108 3.94 -4.85 1.21
CA ALA A 108 3.08 -4.01 2.03
C ALA A 108 1.59 -4.16 1.65
N ALA A 109 1.29 -4.11 0.36
CA ALA A 109 -0.06 -4.29 -0.18
C ALA A 109 -0.67 -5.65 0.23
N ARG A 110 0.11 -6.74 0.17
CA ARG A 110 -0.34 -8.06 0.63
C ARG A 110 -0.62 -8.10 2.13
N MET A 111 0.24 -7.49 2.95
CA MET A 111 0.03 -7.42 4.40
C MET A 111 -1.26 -6.67 4.74
N VAL A 112 -1.50 -5.54 4.08
CA VAL A 112 -2.69 -4.70 4.29
C VAL A 112 -3.96 -5.41 3.79
N GLN A 113 -3.90 -6.10 2.65
CA GLN A 113 -5.02 -6.91 2.17
C GLN A 113 -5.36 -8.04 3.17
N GLN A 114 -4.35 -8.73 3.71
CA GLN A 114 -4.53 -9.75 4.74
C GLN A 114 -5.12 -9.18 6.05
N ALA A 115 -4.86 -7.90 6.34
CA ALA A 115 -5.42 -7.18 7.47
C ALA A 115 -6.87 -6.70 7.27
N GLY A 116 -7.47 -6.96 6.07
CA GLY A 116 -8.89 -6.76 5.78
C GLY A 116 -9.23 -5.63 4.80
N PHE A 117 -8.26 -4.88 4.29
CA PHE A 117 -8.52 -3.87 3.27
C PHE A 117 -8.86 -4.53 1.92
N GLY A 118 -9.99 -4.12 1.32
CA GLY A 118 -10.51 -4.75 0.10
C GLY A 118 -9.95 -4.18 -1.21
N LEU A 119 -9.57 -2.90 -1.23
CA LEU A 119 -9.19 -2.16 -2.44
C LEU A 119 -7.70 -1.75 -2.37
N VAL A 120 -6.81 -2.68 -2.71
CA VAL A 120 -5.36 -2.51 -2.54
C VAL A 120 -4.64 -2.71 -3.86
N PHE A 121 -3.74 -1.79 -4.19
CA PHE A 121 -3.00 -1.74 -5.45
C PHE A 121 -1.50 -1.56 -5.20
N ASN A 122 -0.69 -2.04 -6.14
CA ASN A 122 0.76 -1.85 -6.13
C ASN A 122 1.21 -1.11 -7.39
N ILE A 123 2.05 -0.07 -7.25
CA ILE A 123 2.73 0.53 -8.40
C ILE A 123 3.93 -0.36 -8.76
N GLN A 124 3.80 -1.12 -9.85
CA GLN A 124 4.70 -2.19 -10.24
C GLN A 124 6.17 -1.77 -10.33
N LEU A 125 6.46 -0.61 -10.91
CA LEU A 125 7.82 -0.08 -11.08
C LEU A 125 8.21 0.96 -10.04
N GLY A 126 7.30 1.25 -9.11
CA GLY A 126 7.53 2.16 -7.98
C GLY A 126 7.90 3.58 -8.39
N PHE A 127 8.64 4.24 -7.51
CA PHE A 127 9.05 5.65 -7.68
C PHE A 127 10.20 5.81 -8.69
N GLU A 128 11.26 5.02 -8.55
CA GLU A 128 12.48 5.17 -9.36
C GLU A 128 12.45 4.40 -10.69
N GLY A 129 11.52 3.45 -10.84
CA GLY A 129 11.43 2.66 -12.07
C GLY A 129 12.44 1.54 -12.18
N ASP A 130 12.61 1.05 -13.40
CA ASP A 130 13.56 0.01 -13.75
C ASP A 130 14.93 0.58 -14.16
N LYS A 131 15.91 -0.31 -14.22
CA LYS A 131 17.27 0.04 -14.66
C LYS A 131 17.38 0.01 -16.19
N ASP A 132 18.14 0.97 -16.72
CA ASP A 132 18.61 0.92 -18.10
C ASP A 132 19.80 -0.07 -18.24
N GLU A 133 20.35 -0.17 -19.43
CA GLU A 133 21.51 -1.02 -19.75
C GLU A 133 22.78 -0.64 -18.95
N ARG A 134 22.87 0.59 -18.45
CA ARG A 134 23.98 1.10 -17.62
C ARG A 134 23.73 0.90 -16.14
N GLY A 135 22.55 0.37 -15.75
CA GLY A 135 22.18 0.15 -14.37
C GLY A 135 21.52 1.33 -13.65
N TYR A 136 21.24 2.44 -14.35
CA TYR A 136 20.54 3.60 -13.79
C TYR A 136 19.03 3.42 -13.83
N ARG A 137 18.33 3.82 -12.76
CA ARG A 137 16.86 3.76 -12.68
C ARG A 137 16.24 4.98 -13.35
N ILE A 138 16.06 4.86 -14.66
CA ILE A 138 15.51 5.92 -15.52
C ILE A 138 14.41 5.41 -16.45
N VAL A 139 14.04 4.12 -16.34
CA VAL A 139 13.03 3.50 -17.20
C VAL A 139 11.71 3.42 -16.45
N ASN A 140 10.70 4.15 -16.91
CA ASN A 140 9.40 4.23 -16.26
C ASN A 140 9.50 4.62 -14.76
N GLY A 141 8.52 4.21 -13.92
CA GLY A 141 8.45 4.66 -12.53
C GLY A 141 7.88 6.07 -12.42
N TRP A 142 7.47 6.44 -11.21
CA TRP A 142 6.79 7.73 -10.98
C TRP A 142 7.65 8.93 -11.38
N LYS A 143 8.87 9.03 -10.82
CA LYS A 143 9.74 10.20 -11.01
C LYS A 143 10.23 10.43 -12.45
N ASN A 144 10.16 9.40 -13.30
CA ASN A 144 10.57 9.49 -14.70
C ASN A 144 9.37 9.76 -15.64
N SER A 145 8.16 9.75 -15.12
CA SER A 145 6.91 9.85 -15.91
C SER A 145 5.96 10.94 -15.44
N LEU A 146 6.09 11.38 -14.19
CA LEU A 146 5.17 12.30 -13.51
C LEU A 146 5.95 13.29 -12.63
N ASP A 147 5.24 14.36 -12.23
CA ASP A 147 5.79 15.35 -11.30
C ASP A 147 5.96 14.77 -9.90
N TYR A 148 6.98 15.25 -9.20
CA TYR A 148 7.28 14.90 -7.82
C TYR A 148 7.91 16.10 -7.10
N THR A 149 8.03 16.02 -5.77
CA THR A 149 8.51 17.12 -4.94
C THR A 149 9.54 16.66 -3.90
N TYR A 150 10.24 17.63 -3.33
CA TYR A 150 11.06 17.51 -2.11
C TYR A 150 10.45 18.33 -0.96
N GLU A 151 9.34 19.03 -1.21
CA GLU A 151 8.63 19.79 -0.19
C GLU A 151 7.91 18.85 0.76
N LEU A 152 8.08 19.04 2.06
CA LEU A 152 7.53 18.18 3.09
C LEU A 152 6.22 18.73 3.62
N ASP A 153 5.17 17.94 3.60
CA ASP A 153 3.96 18.14 4.37
C ASP A 153 4.02 17.24 5.62
N GLU A 154 4.10 17.84 6.80
CA GLU A 154 4.19 17.13 8.08
C GLU A 154 3.00 16.19 8.32
N LYS A 155 1.82 16.45 7.71
CA LYS A 155 0.65 15.57 7.81
C LYS A 155 0.82 14.27 7.03
N LEU A 156 1.66 14.29 5.99
CA LEU A 156 1.93 13.15 5.13
C LEU A 156 3.20 12.40 5.55
N LEU A 157 4.12 13.06 6.25
CA LEU A 157 5.34 12.47 6.74
C LEU A 157 5.06 11.50 7.91
N TYR A 158 5.86 10.44 8.00
CA TYR A 158 5.79 9.50 9.12
C TYR A 158 6.43 10.09 10.37
N HIS A 159 5.68 10.12 11.45
CA HIS A 159 6.15 10.44 12.79
C HIS A 159 5.99 9.20 13.67
N LYS A 160 7.08 8.83 14.37
CA LYS A 160 7.10 7.67 15.26
C LYS A 160 6.71 8.08 16.68
#